data_ae324aaecfd1766aadeb94234306575a
#
_entry.id   ae324aaecfd1766aadeb94234306575a
#
_cell.length_a   1.000
_cell.length_b   1.000
_cell.length_c   1.000
_cell.angle_alpha   90.00
_cell.angle_beta   90.00
_cell.angle_gamma   90.00
#
_symmetry.space_group_name_H-M   'P 1'
#
loop_
_entity.id
_entity.type
_entity.pdbx_description
1 polymer ?
#
loop_
_entity_poly.entity_id
_entity_poly.type
_entity_poly.pdbx_seq_one_letter_code
_entity_poly.pdbx_strand_id
1 'polypeptide(L)'
;MDMELCMQFRDKVNENDLVYHIYRNRDGKNQWSIICSAMDWIEVVADSIDSSALSLKNDNASSVKLMTFVVCIDVLWEAVQQLHRVFIDSNTIPFKDDDSVFVKKQFPMKDNQYFKTIRA
;
A
#
# COMPACT_ATOMS: atom_id res chain seq x y z
N MET A 1 -11.71 -4.85 0.71
CA MET A 1 -11.02 -3.62 1.10
C MET A 1 -11.94 -2.43 0.89
N ASP A 2 -11.80 -1.38 1.68
CA ASP A 2 -12.71 -0.24 1.64
C ASP A 2 -12.44 0.67 0.43
N MET A 3 -13.12 0.38 -0.68
CA MET A 3 -13.02 1.16 -1.92
C MET A 3 -13.56 2.58 -1.76
N GLU A 4 -14.53 2.79 -0.90
CA GLU A 4 -15.09 4.11 -0.64
C GLU A 4 -14.03 5.04 -0.02
N LEU A 5 -13.24 4.55 0.91
CA LEU A 5 -12.13 5.31 1.50
C LEU A 5 -11.09 5.69 0.44
N CYS A 6 -10.75 4.77 -0.46
CA CYS A 6 -9.81 5.04 -1.54
C CYS A 6 -10.33 6.13 -2.49
N MET A 7 -11.62 6.10 -2.82
CA MET A 7 -12.27 7.10 -3.67
C MET A 7 -12.33 8.46 -2.98
N GLN A 8 -12.72 8.51 -1.70
CA GLN A 8 -12.76 9.75 -0.91
C GLN A 8 -11.37 10.39 -0.82
N PHE A 9 -10.33 9.60 -0.63
CA PHE A 9 -8.94 10.08 -0.62
C PHE A 9 -8.56 10.71 -1.96
N ARG A 10 -8.86 10.03 -3.07
CA ARG A 10 -8.61 10.52 -4.44
C ARG A 10 -9.36 11.81 -4.71
N ASP A 11 -10.64 11.86 -4.36
CA ASP A 11 -11.48 13.04 -4.55
C ASP A 11 -10.92 14.23 -3.75
N LYS A 12 -10.49 13.99 -2.53
CA LYS A 12 -9.90 15.03 -1.68
C LYS A 12 -8.59 15.57 -2.25
N VAL A 13 -7.74 14.72 -2.78
CA VAL A 13 -6.49 15.11 -3.45
C VAL A 13 -6.76 15.97 -4.69
N ASN A 14 -7.83 15.67 -5.43
CA ASN A 14 -8.18 16.35 -6.68
C ASN A 14 -9.13 17.56 -6.52
N GLU A 15 -9.59 17.85 -5.31
CA GLU A 15 -10.73 18.76 -5.07
C GLU A 15 -10.56 20.18 -5.65
N ASN A 16 -9.32 20.74 -5.66
CA ASN A 16 -9.10 22.14 -6.06
C ASN A 16 -7.73 22.40 -6.70
N ASP A 17 -7.09 21.43 -7.25
CA ASP A 17 -5.75 21.50 -7.85
C ASP A 17 -4.63 21.97 -6.90
N LEU A 18 -4.91 22.19 -5.63
CA LEU A 18 -3.95 22.68 -4.65
C LEU A 18 -2.78 21.68 -4.49
N VAL A 19 -3.09 20.40 -4.34
CA VAL A 19 -2.10 19.34 -4.20
C VAL A 19 -1.22 19.28 -5.46
N TYR A 20 -1.81 19.36 -6.66
CA TYR A 20 -1.08 19.43 -7.92
C TYR A 20 -0.08 20.60 -7.91
N HIS A 21 -0.53 21.80 -7.57
CA HIS A 21 0.32 22.99 -7.58
C HIS A 21 1.46 22.93 -6.57
N ILE A 22 1.23 22.35 -5.41
CA ILE A 22 2.25 22.19 -4.37
C ILE A 22 3.31 21.16 -4.77
N TYR A 23 2.88 20.01 -5.31
CA TYR A 23 3.75 18.84 -5.47
C TYR A 23 4.32 18.65 -6.87
N ARG A 24 3.82 19.32 -7.90
CA ARG A 24 4.29 19.14 -9.28
C ARG A 24 5.78 19.48 -9.48
N ASN A 25 6.34 20.33 -8.65
CA ASN A 25 7.75 20.74 -8.70
C ASN A 25 8.32 21.00 -7.30
N ARG A 26 8.04 20.13 -6.35
CA ARG A 26 8.56 20.26 -4.99
C ARG A 26 9.99 19.75 -4.92
N ASP A 27 10.90 20.58 -4.40
CA ASP A 27 12.34 20.25 -4.29
C ASP A 27 12.98 19.83 -5.61
N GLY A 28 12.53 20.43 -6.73
CA GLY A 28 13.01 20.12 -8.07
C GLY A 28 12.52 18.78 -8.62
N LYS A 29 11.56 18.14 -7.99
CA LYS A 29 10.99 16.84 -8.39
C LYS A 29 9.49 16.93 -8.61
N ASN A 30 9.00 16.22 -9.63
CA ASN A 30 7.57 16.05 -9.85
C ASN A 30 7.00 15.00 -8.89
N GLN A 31 6.71 15.41 -7.67
CA GLN A 31 6.10 14.52 -6.67
C GLN A 31 4.61 14.28 -6.93
N TRP A 32 3.95 15.10 -7.74
CA TRP A 32 2.58 14.87 -8.17
C TRP A 32 2.43 13.55 -8.94
N SER A 33 3.36 13.23 -9.81
CA SER A 33 3.34 11.96 -10.53
C SER A 33 3.45 10.75 -9.59
N ILE A 34 4.20 10.88 -8.50
CA ILE A 34 4.29 9.83 -7.46
C ILE A 34 2.94 9.66 -6.76
N ILE A 35 2.28 10.76 -6.41
CA ILE A 35 0.94 10.73 -5.78
C ILE A 35 -0.08 10.06 -6.69
N CYS A 36 -0.15 10.46 -7.96
CA CYS A 36 -1.06 9.87 -8.94
C CYS A 36 -0.82 8.37 -9.12
N SER A 37 0.43 7.99 -9.32
CA SER A 37 0.82 6.59 -9.50
C SER A 37 0.48 5.75 -8.26
N ALA A 38 0.75 6.26 -7.07
CA ALA A 38 0.41 5.56 -5.83
C ALA A 38 -1.11 5.38 -5.66
N MET A 39 -1.89 6.42 -5.95
CA MET A 39 -3.36 6.33 -5.88
C MET A 39 -3.91 5.32 -6.90
N ASP A 40 -3.38 5.30 -8.11
CA ASP A 40 -3.78 4.35 -9.15
C ASP A 40 -3.49 2.91 -8.73
N TRP A 41 -2.30 2.64 -8.19
CA TRP A 41 -1.95 1.31 -7.70
C TRP A 41 -2.81 0.88 -6.51
N ILE A 42 -3.10 1.78 -5.57
CA ILE A 42 -3.99 1.48 -4.44
C ILE A 42 -5.38 1.08 -4.95
N GLU A 43 -5.93 1.82 -5.90
CA GLU A 43 -7.25 1.53 -6.46
C GLU A 43 -7.29 0.18 -7.18
N VAL A 44 -6.33 -0.08 -8.07
CA VAL A 44 -6.23 -1.34 -8.81
C VAL A 44 -6.08 -2.53 -7.87
N VAL A 45 -5.21 -2.42 -6.88
CA VAL A 45 -4.94 -3.50 -5.94
C VAL A 45 -6.11 -3.70 -4.97
N ALA A 46 -6.71 -2.61 -4.48
CA ALA A 46 -7.86 -2.68 -3.58
C ALA A 46 -9.06 -3.39 -4.24
N ASP A 47 -9.30 -3.13 -5.52
CA ASP A 47 -10.33 -3.80 -6.29
C ASP A 47 -10.01 -5.28 -6.53
N SER A 48 -8.74 -5.63 -6.61
CA SER A 48 -8.25 -6.99 -6.92
C SER A 48 -8.07 -7.88 -5.69
N ILE A 49 -8.01 -7.32 -4.48
CA ILE A 49 -7.84 -8.09 -3.25
C ILE A 49 -9.14 -8.85 -2.95
N ASP A 50 -9.05 -10.17 -3.01
CA ASP A 50 -10.15 -11.08 -2.73
C ASP A 50 -9.72 -12.09 -1.66
N SER A 51 -10.46 -12.12 -0.56
CA SER A 51 -10.22 -13.07 0.54
C SER A 51 -10.46 -14.53 0.16
N SER A 52 -11.13 -14.80 -0.97
CA SER A 52 -11.28 -16.17 -1.51
C SER A 52 -9.94 -16.82 -1.85
N ALA A 53 -8.90 -16.04 -2.12
CA ALA A 53 -7.54 -16.53 -2.33
C ALA A 53 -6.95 -17.24 -1.10
N LEU A 54 -7.51 -16.98 0.09
CA LEU A 54 -7.07 -17.59 1.34
C LEU A 54 -7.79 -18.93 1.63
N SER A 55 -8.81 -19.29 0.88
CA SER A 55 -9.44 -20.61 0.93
C SER A 55 -8.60 -21.61 0.12
N LEU A 56 -7.59 -22.17 0.77
CA LEU A 56 -6.57 -23.00 0.15
C LEU A 56 -7.14 -24.35 -0.25
N LYS A 57 -7.28 -24.58 -1.54
CA LYS A 57 -7.30 -25.90 -2.14
C LYS A 57 -5.89 -26.26 -2.59
N ASN A 58 -5.50 -27.51 -2.45
CA ASN A 58 -4.18 -27.97 -2.87
C ASN A 58 -4.15 -28.22 -4.39
N ASP A 59 -4.26 -27.14 -5.18
CA ASP A 59 -4.20 -27.16 -6.63
C ASP A 59 -3.39 -25.98 -7.18
N ASN A 60 -3.02 -26.02 -8.45
CA ASN A 60 -2.21 -24.99 -9.09
C ASN A 60 -2.94 -23.66 -9.20
N ALA A 61 -4.25 -23.66 -9.44
CA ALA A 61 -5.04 -22.43 -9.56
C ALA A 61 -5.10 -21.68 -8.22
N SER A 62 -5.27 -22.39 -7.11
CA SER A 62 -5.24 -21.80 -5.76
C SER A 62 -3.87 -21.25 -5.40
N SER A 63 -2.80 -21.91 -5.81
CA SER A 63 -1.43 -21.45 -5.62
C SER A 63 -1.17 -20.12 -6.37
N VAL A 64 -1.62 -20.02 -7.62
CA VAL A 64 -1.52 -18.77 -8.40
C VAL A 64 -2.32 -17.63 -7.77
N LYS A 65 -3.54 -17.91 -7.30
CA LYS A 65 -4.36 -16.91 -6.58
C LYS A 65 -3.67 -16.41 -5.31
N LEU A 66 -3.07 -17.31 -4.54
CA LEU A 66 -2.32 -16.93 -3.34
C LEU A 66 -1.12 -16.05 -3.68
N MET A 67 -0.35 -16.41 -4.70
CA MET A 67 0.79 -15.61 -5.16
C MET A 67 0.33 -14.21 -5.60
N THR A 68 -0.74 -14.12 -6.37
CA THR A 68 -1.33 -12.85 -6.81
C THR A 68 -1.76 -12.01 -5.60
N PHE A 69 -2.41 -12.62 -4.62
CA PHE A 69 -2.81 -11.95 -3.39
C PHE A 69 -1.62 -11.36 -2.63
N VAL A 70 -0.54 -12.12 -2.47
CA VAL A 70 0.68 -11.65 -1.80
C VAL A 70 1.32 -10.49 -2.56
N VAL A 71 1.39 -10.57 -3.89
CA VAL A 71 1.91 -9.48 -4.73
C VAL A 71 1.05 -8.22 -4.60
N CYS A 72 -0.27 -8.36 -4.57
CA CYS A 72 -1.19 -7.24 -4.37
C CYS A 72 -0.95 -6.54 -3.02
N ILE A 73 -0.75 -7.29 -1.95
CA ILE A 73 -0.44 -6.72 -0.64
C ILE A 73 0.90 -5.97 -0.68
N ASP A 74 1.90 -6.50 -1.36
CA ASP A 74 3.20 -5.85 -1.49
C ASP A 74 3.11 -4.54 -2.27
N VAL A 75 2.40 -4.53 -3.38
CA VAL A 75 2.15 -3.32 -4.18
C VAL A 75 1.39 -2.27 -3.36
N LEU A 76 0.36 -2.68 -2.64
CA LEU A 76 -0.39 -1.79 -1.75
C LEU A 76 0.53 -1.16 -0.70
N TRP A 77 1.36 -1.96 -0.06
CA TRP A 77 2.30 -1.49 0.95
C TRP A 77 3.30 -0.47 0.39
N GLU A 78 3.88 -0.74 -0.78
CA GLU A 78 4.78 0.21 -1.44
C GLU A 78 4.07 1.51 -1.84
N ALA A 79 2.85 1.45 -2.34
CA ALA A 79 2.07 2.63 -2.68
C ALA A 79 1.76 3.49 -1.45
N VAL A 80 1.37 2.89 -0.34
CA VAL A 80 1.15 3.60 0.94
C VAL A 80 2.45 4.25 1.43
N GLN A 81 3.57 3.57 1.33
CA GLN A 81 4.87 4.15 1.70
C GLN A 81 5.24 5.35 0.82
N GLN A 82 4.95 5.32 -0.48
CA GLN A 82 5.20 6.45 -1.36
C GLN A 82 4.37 7.68 -0.95
N LEU A 83 3.09 7.49 -0.66
CA LEU A 83 2.24 8.58 -0.15
C LEU A 83 2.75 9.13 1.18
N HIS A 84 3.17 8.26 2.09
CA HIS A 84 3.75 8.67 3.36
C HIS A 84 5.00 9.53 3.18
N ARG A 85 5.91 9.12 2.30
CA ARG A 85 7.14 9.88 2.01
C ARG A 85 6.85 11.25 1.44
N VAL A 86 5.82 11.38 0.62
CA VAL A 86 5.47 12.65 -0.01
C VAL A 86 4.71 13.57 0.94
N PHE A 87 3.71 13.05 1.64
CA PHE A 87 2.81 13.89 2.45
C PHE A 87 3.27 14.11 3.88
N ILE A 88 4.03 13.18 4.45
CA ILE A 88 4.40 13.22 5.87
C ILE A 88 5.89 13.48 6.03
N ASP A 89 6.72 12.47 5.74
CA ASP A 89 8.18 12.59 5.89
C ASP A 89 8.89 11.52 5.03
N SER A 90 9.86 11.97 4.23
CA SER A 90 10.67 11.09 3.39
C SER A 90 11.63 10.20 4.18
N ASN A 91 11.93 10.55 5.44
CA ASN A 91 12.90 9.87 6.28
C ASN A 91 12.26 8.86 7.25
N THR A 92 10.93 8.83 7.33
CA THR A 92 10.22 7.91 8.22
C THR A 92 9.55 6.78 7.45
N ILE A 93 9.34 5.67 8.14
CA ILE A 93 8.64 4.49 7.62
C ILE A 93 7.31 4.40 8.38
N PRO A 94 6.16 4.33 7.68
CA PRO A 94 4.88 4.18 8.35
C PRO A 94 4.85 2.90 9.16
N PHE A 95 4.24 2.95 10.33
CA PHE A 95 4.08 1.80 11.24
C PHE A 95 5.40 1.14 11.67
N LYS A 96 6.51 1.87 11.67
CA LYS A 96 7.83 1.33 12.01
C LYS A 96 7.88 0.63 13.37
N ASP A 97 7.22 1.23 14.35
CA ASP A 97 7.23 0.77 15.74
C ASP A 97 5.92 0.08 16.15
N ASP A 98 5.01 -0.12 15.22
CA ASP A 98 3.75 -0.82 15.46
C ASP A 98 4.00 -2.31 15.67
N ASP A 99 3.26 -2.89 16.61
CA ASP A 99 3.38 -4.28 17.03
C ASP A 99 2.02 -4.94 17.28
N SER A 100 0.95 -4.31 16.82
CA SER A 100 -0.43 -4.71 17.09
C SER A 100 -1.08 -5.57 16.00
N VAL A 101 -0.54 -5.56 14.77
CA VAL A 101 -1.16 -6.20 13.61
C VAL A 101 -0.94 -7.71 13.62
N PHE A 102 0.27 -8.18 13.86
CA PHE A 102 0.58 -9.61 13.93
C PHE A 102 0.53 -10.10 15.37
N VAL A 103 -0.53 -10.81 15.72
CA VAL A 103 -0.74 -11.34 17.07
C VAL A 103 0.24 -12.48 17.38
N LYS A 104 0.55 -13.31 16.38
CA LYS A 104 1.50 -14.42 16.52
C LYS A 104 2.60 -14.28 15.50
N LYS A 105 3.82 -14.10 15.97
CA LYS A 105 5.02 -14.03 15.16
C LYS A 105 5.94 -15.21 15.45
N GLN A 106 6.56 -15.74 14.40
CA GLN A 106 7.61 -16.75 14.56
C GLN A 106 8.91 -16.16 15.10
N PHE A 107 9.13 -14.85 14.87
CA PHE A 107 10.33 -14.14 15.27
C PHE A 107 9.96 -12.86 16.03
N PRO A 108 10.72 -12.49 17.09
CA PRO A 108 10.46 -11.29 17.88
C PRO A 108 10.92 -10.02 17.12
N MET A 109 10.07 -9.47 16.24
CA MET A 109 10.38 -8.26 15.48
C MET A 109 9.11 -7.41 15.32
N LYS A 110 9.29 -6.13 14.97
CA LYS A 110 8.17 -5.23 14.71
C LYS A 110 7.39 -5.63 13.46
N ASP A 111 6.13 -5.26 13.38
CA ASP A 111 5.19 -5.69 12.33
C ASP A 111 5.71 -5.38 10.92
N ASN A 112 6.24 -4.19 10.69
CA ASN A 112 6.83 -3.80 9.42
C ASN A 112 7.97 -4.74 9.00
N GLN A 113 8.86 -5.06 9.91
CA GLN A 113 9.99 -5.94 9.63
C GLN A 113 9.54 -7.39 9.46
N TYR A 114 8.58 -7.83 10.26
CA TYR A 114 7.98 -9.15 10.12
C TYR A 114 7.31 -9.33 8.75
N PHE A 115 6.53 -8.34 8.32
CA PHE A 115 5.90 -8.35 7.00
C PHE A 115 6.93 -8.46 5.87
N LYS A 116 8.02 -7.69 5.94
CA LYS A 116 9.11 -7.79 4.95
C LYS A 116 9.74 -9.18 4.93
N THR A 117 9.89 -9.80 6.08
CA THR A 117 10.50 -11.13 6.19
C THR A 117 9.62 -12.21 5.58
N ILE A 118 8.30 -12.19 5.85
CA ILE A 118 7.39 -13.23 5.34
C ILE A 118 7.09 -13.11 3.83
N ARG A 119 7.20 -11.92 3.25
CA ARG A 119 6.99 -11.71 1.80
C ARG A 119 8.24 -11.98 0.96
N ALA A 120 9.39 -12.02 1.57
CA ALA A 120 10.64 -12.31 0.89
C ALA A 120 10.71 -13.78 0.51
#